data_71af67a43b83d20e8257d60792691a56
#
_entry.id   71af67a43b83d20e8257d60792691a56
#
_cell.length_a   1.000
_cell.length_b   1.000
_cell.length_c   1.000
_cell.angle_alpha   90.00
_cell.angle_beta   90.00
_cell.angle_gamma   90.00
#
_symmetry.space_group_name_H-M   'P 1'
#
loop_
_entity.id
_entity.type
_entity.pdbx_description
1 polymer ?
#
loop_
_entity_poly.entity_id
_entity_poly.type
_entity_poly.pdbx_seq_one_letter_code
_entity_poly.pdbx_strand_id
1 'polypeptide(L)'
;MIDYDQMLSSRAMELKPSGIRKFFDILEEMQDVVSLTVGQPDFDTPWHIREAGIQSLEEGRTYYTSNSGTVELRREISAYQKRRFGLEYDPKNEIIVTVGGSEAIDLALRAVVNIGDEVIVPEPCFVCYSPLVTLAGGAPVTINLRAENDFRLTAAELEAAITPKTKAVVLAFPNNPTGAVLDGNDLENLAEVIRRHNILVISDEIYAELTYGERHVSIASLDGMR
;
A
#
# COMPACT_ATOMS: atom_id res chain seq x y z
N MET A 1 -9.57 22.45 33.40
CA MET A 1 -8.56 21.90 32.43
C MET A 1 -9.35 21.19 31.34
N ILE A 2 -9.06 21.44 30.09
CA ILE A 2 -9.74 20.78 28.97
C ILE A 2 -9.29 19.30 28.95
N ASP A 3 -10.24 18.38 28.94
CA ASP A 3 -9.99 16.96 28.79
C ASP A 3 -9.98 16.64 27.29
N TYR A 4 -8.79 16.56 26.72
CA TYR A 4 -8.60 16.33 25.28
C TYR A 4 -9.02 14.93 24.85
N ASP A 5 -8.96 13.93 25.73
CA ASP A 5 -9.35 12.55 25.41
C ASP A 5 -10.84 12.45 25.08
N GLN A 6 -11.68 13.27 25.72
CA GLN A 6 -13.10 13.37 25.38
C GLN A 6 -13.40 14.06 24.05
N MET A 7 -12.43 14.75 23.48
CA MET A 7 -12.58 15.44 22.17
C MET A 7 -12.15 14.57 21.00
N LEU A 8 -11.39 13.52 21.24
CA LEU A 8 -10.92 12.61 20.21
C LEU A 8 -12.01 11.62 19.82
N SER A 9 -12.03 11.22 18.53
CA SER A 9 -12.92 10.16 18.10
C SER A 9 -12.51 8.82 18.74
N SER A 10 -13.47 7.94 19.02
CA SER A 10 -13.18 6.61 19.55
C SER A 10 -12.18 5.83 18.69
N ARG A 11 -12.30 5.95 17.37
CA ARG A 11 -11.37 5.29 16.42
C ARG A 11 -9.93 5.80 16.55
N ALA A 12 -9.75 7.11 16.77
CA ALA A 12 -8.41 7.66 16.99
C ALA A 12 -7.82 7.18 18.34
N MET A 13 -8.66 7.01 19.36
CA MET A 13 -8.24 6.48 20.66
C MET A 13 -7.87 5.00 20.62
N GLU A 14 -8.43 4.22 19.69
CA GLU A 14 -8.09 2.80 19.50
C GLU A 14 -6.69 2.61 18.88
N LEU A 15 -6.15 3.65 18.21
CA LEU A 15 -4.84 3.55 17.55
C LEU A 15 -3.71 3.58 18.56
N LYS A 16 -2.82 2.60 18.47
CA LYS A 16 -1.57 2.58 19.24
C LYS A 16 -0.49 3.34 18.48
N PRO A 17 0.31 4.18 19.15
CA PRO A 17 1.48 4.79 18.55
C PRO A 17 2.42 3.73 17.94
N SER A 18 2.96 4.02 16.76
CA SER A 18 3.95 3.13 16.13
C SER A 18 5.18 3.01 17.01
N GLY A 19 5.60 1.78 17.32
CA GLY A 19 6.83 1.51 18.07
C GLY A 19 8.09 2.01 17.37
N ILE A 20 8.06 2.14 16.04
CA ILE A 20 9.19 2.60 15.22
C ILE A 20 9.58 4.05 15.58
N ARG A 21 8.61 4.94 15.86
CA ARG A 21 8.91 6.33 16.25
C ARG A 21 9.81 6.46 17.46
N LYS A 22 9.62 5.61 18.46
CA LYS A 22 10.46 5.62 19.67
C LYS A 22 11.94 5.38 19.35
N PHE A 23 12.25 4.61 18.30
CA PHE A 23 13.62 4.38 17.89
C PHE A 23 14.24 5.58 17.16
N PHE A 24 13.44 6.36 16.43
CA PHE A 24 13.91 7.60 15.82
C PHE A 24 14.28 8.64 16.89
N ASP A 25 13.42 8.83 17.88
CA ASP A 25 13.67 9.77 18.97
C ASP A 25 14.98 9.41 19.73
N ILE A 26 15.23 8.11 19.95
CA ILE A 26 16.48 7.62 20.58
C ILE A 26 17.69 7.88 19.68
N LEU A 27 17.57 7.69 18.36
CA LEU A 27 18.69 7.88 17.44
C LEU A 27 19.11 9.34 17.29
N GLU A 28 18.19 10.29 17.40
CA GLU A 28 18.50 11.71 17.36
C GLU A 28 19.37 12.15 18.55
N GLU A 29 19.29 11.44 19.68
CA GLU A 29 20.09 11.71 20.89
C GLU A 29 21.45 10.98 20.90
N MET A 30 21.68 10.03 19.98
CA MET A 30 22.90 9.21 19.96
C MET A 30 23.95 9.78 19.00
N GLN A 31 25.23 9.82 19.46
CA GLN A 31 26.36 10.18 18.62
C GLN A 31 27.15 8.92 18.21
N ASP A 32 27.76 8.96 17.03
CA ASP A 32 28.60 7.88 16.47
C ASP A 32 27.90 6.51 16.30
N VAL A 33 26.63 6.52 15.89
CA VAL A 33 25.82 5.31 15.66
C VAL A 33 25.66 5.03 14.17
N VAL A 34 25.85 3.77 13.78
CA VAL A 34 25.45 3.28 12.45
C VAL A 34 23.97 2.89 12.51
N SER A 35 23.11 3.67 11.86
CA SER A 35 21.68 3.40 11.82
C SER A 35 21.35 2.31 10.80
N LEU A 36 20.67 1.25 11.26
CA LEU A 36 20.09 0.19 10.43
C LEU A 36 18.54 0.19 10.51
N THR A 37 17.95 1.34 10.84
CA THR A 37 16.52 1.42 11.17
C THR A 37 15.64 1.70 9.97
N VAL A 38 16.05 2.55 9.03
CA VAL A 38 15.29 2.91 7.84
C VAL A 38 16.01 2.42 6.59
N GLY A 39 15.33 1.60 5.82
CA GLY A 39 15.76 1.27 4.48
C GLY A 39 15.33 2.36 3.49
N GLN A 40 16.29 2.88 2.74
CA GLN A 40 16.05 3.81 1.65
C GLN A 40 17.01 3.52 0.50
N PRO A 41 16.68 3.91 -0.75
CA PRO A 41 17.60 3.76 -1.86
C PRO A 41 18.92 4.47 -1.60
N ASP A 42 20.05 3.79 -1.87
CA ASP A 42 21.42 4.32 -1.71
C ASP A 42 21.89 5.09 -2.95
N PHE A 43 20.97 5.69 -3.67
CA PHE A 43 21.23 6.45 -4.88
C PHE A 43 20.52 7.79 -4.83
N ASP A 44 21.20 8.83 -5.27
CA ASP A 44 20.56 10.11 -5.52
C ASP A 44 19.53 9.98 -6.65
N THR A 45 18.47 10.79 -6.58
CA THR A 45 17.53 10.93 -7.70
C THR A 45 18.31 11.29 -8.97
N PRO A 46 18.12 10.57 -10.09
CA PRO A 46 18.81 10.83 -11.36
C PRO A 46 18.72 12.29 -11.80
N TRP A 47 19.85 12.81 -12.33
CA TRP A 47 19.95 14.24 -12.63
C TRP A 47 18.81 14.78 -13.49
N HIS A 48 18.44 14.07 -14.56
CA HIS A 48 17.37 14.50 -15.46
C HIS A 48 16.01 14.65 -14.78
N ILE A 49 15.74 13.90 -13.69
CA ILE A 49 14.52 14.03 -12.90
C ILE A 49 14.62 15.26 -11.99
N ARG A 50 15.79 15.47 -11.35
CA ARG A 50 16.03 16.67 -10.52
C ARG A 50 15.94 17.93 -11.36
N GLU A 51 16.57 17.94 -12.54
CA GLU A 51 16.57 19.06 -13.48
C GLU A 51 15.13 19.42 -13.91
N ALA A 52 14.30 18.43 -14.28
CA ALA A 52 12.90 18.65 -14.63
C ALA A 52 12.10 19.31 -13.47
N GLY A 53 12.39 18.89 -12.21
CA GLY A 53 11.79 19.50 -11.02
C GLY A 53 12.22 20.98 -10.86
N ILE A 54 13.51 21.28 -11.01
CA ILE A 54 14.06 22.66 -10.95
C ILE A 54 13.43 23.51 -12.04
N GLN A 55 13.43 23.03 -13.27
CA GLN A 55 12.86 23.73 -14.41
C GLN A 55 11.36 24.05 -14.19
N SER A 56 10.60 23.14 -13.63
CA SER A 56 9.17 23.36 -13.37
C SER A 56 8.93 24.53 -12.42
N LEU A 57 9.82 24.74 -11.43
CA LEU A 57 9.77 25.87 -10.50
C LEU A 57 10.21 27.16 -11.19
N GLU A 58 11.26 27.15 -12.00
CA GLU A 58 11.74 28.31 -12.78
C GLU A 58 10.69 28.79 -13.80
N GLU A 59 9.94 27.85 -14.39
CA GLU A 59 8.80 28.15 -15.27
C GLU A 59 7.55 28.63 -14.53
N GLY A 60 7.59 28.71 -13.20
CA GLY A 60 6.47 29.18 -12.38
C GLY A 60 5.28 28.22 -12.33
N ARG A 61 5.49 26.92 -12.52
CA ARG A 61 4.42 25.90 -12.43
C ARG A 61 4.02 25.62 -10.98
N THR A 62 3.59 26.66 -10.27
CA THR A 62 3.28 26.64 -8.83
C THR A 62 1.81 26.95 -8.52
N TYR A 63 0.91 26.67 -9.42
CA TYR A 63 -0.52 26.92 -9.31
C TYR A 63 -1.30 25.62 -9.00
N TYR A 64 -2.57 25.76 -8.66
CA TYR A 64 -3.45 24.63 -8.41
C TYR A 64 -3.60 23.73 -9.65
N THR A 65 -3.61 22.43 -9.41
CA THR A 65 -3.88 21.39 -10.42
C THR A 65 -5.24 20.73 -10.18
N SER A 66 -5.61 19.78 -11.02
CA SER A 66 -6.76 18.91 -10.77
C SER A 66 -6.56 18.12 -9.47
N ASN A 67 -7.64 17.88 -8.70
CA ASN A 67 -7.62 17.05 -7.50
C ASN A 67 -7.14 15.62 -7.74
N SER A 68 -7.26 15.13 -8.98
CA SER A 68 -6.77 13.81 -9.37
C SER A 68 -5.32 13.81 -9.86
N GLY A 69 -4.63 14.95 -9.80
CA GLY A 69 -3.30 15.15 -10.39
C GLY A 69 -3.36 15.63 -11.84
N THR A 70 -2.21 16.03 -12.39
CA THR A 70 -2.15 16.50 -13.78
C THR A 70 -2.48 15.39 -14.77
N VAL A 71 -3.14 15.70 -15.86
CA VAL A 71 -3.55 14.71 -16.87
C VAL A 71 -2.33 14.10 -17.57
N GLU A 72 -1.25 14.87 -17.69
CA GLU A 72 0.03 14.44 -18.27
C GLU A 72 0.62 13.30 -17.42
N LEU A 73 0.73 13.49 -16.10
CA LEU A 73 1.22 12.46 -15.19
C LEU A 73 0.33 11.22 -15.22
N ARG A 74 -0.99 11.40 -15.22
CA ARG A 74 -1.93 10.27 -15.27
C ARG A 74 -1.84 9.48 -16.60
N ARG A 75 -1.57 10.16 -17.73
CA ARG A 75 -1.28 9.48 -19.01
C ARG A 75 -0.01 8.66 -18.95
N GLU A 76 1.06 9.18 -18.34
CA GLU A 76 2.31 8.43 -18.18
C GLU A 76 2.14 7.23 -17.25
N ILE A 77 1.35 7.37 -16.16
CA ILE A 77 1.01 6.24 -15.29
C ILE A 77 0.23 5.17 -16.07
N SER A 78 -0.78 5.55 -16.86
CA SER A 78 -1.52 4.62 -17.72
C SER A 78 -0.61 3.92 -18.74
N ALA A 79 0.28 4.67 -19.38
CA ALA A 79 1.24 4.13 -20.32
C ALA A 79 2.24 3.17 -19.65
N TYR A 80 2.67 3.47 -18.42
CA TYR A 80 3.52 2.60 -17.61
C TYR A 80 2.79 1.28 -17.28
N GLN A 81 1.56 1.35 -16.79
CA GLN A 81 0.74 0.19 -16.44
C GLN A 81 0.54 -0.72 -17.65
N LYS A 82 0.22 -0.14 -18.81
CA LYS A 82 0.09 -0.89 -20.05
C LYS A 82 1.39 -1.56 -20.47
N ARG A 83 2.50 -0.83 -20.46
CA ARG A 83 3.82 -1.30 -20.89
C ARG A 83 4.39 -2.37 -19.94
N ARG A 84 4.14 -2.22 -18.64
CA ARG A 84 4.75 -3.05 -17.61
C ARG A 84 3.93 -4.29 -17.25
N PHE A 85 2.61 -4.14 -17.17
CA PHE A 85 1.68 -5.18 -16.68
C PHE A 85 0.60 -5.55 -17.69
N GLY A 86 0.53 -4.91 -18.85
CA GLY A 86 -0.54 -5.14 -19.82
C GLY A 86 -1.90 -4.55 -19.41
N LEU A 87 -1.93 -3.73 -18.34
CA LEU A 87 -3.14 -3.14 -17.81
C LEU A 87 -3.46 -1.80 -18.48
N GLU A 88 -4.69 -1.66 -18.96
CA GLU A 88 -5.16 -0.42 -19.57
C GLU A 88 -6.12 0.30 -18.61
N TYR A 89 -5.73 1.49 -18.16
CA TYR A 89 -6.55 2.37 -17.34
C TYR A 89 -6.81 3.70 -18.05
N ASP A 90 -8.06 4.19 -17.99
CA ASP A 90 -8.38 5.53 -18.49
C ASP A 90 -7.73 6.60 -17.58
N PRO A 91 -6.79 7.40 -18.13
CA PRO A 91 -6.10 8.40 -17.34
C PRO A 91 -7.02 9.50 -16.78
N LYS A 92 -8.25 9.63 -17.29
CA LYS A 92 -9.19 10.64 -16.82
C LYS A 92 -10.04 10.16 -15.64
N ASN A 93 -10.45 8.89 -15.66
CA ASN A 93 -11.48 8.38 -14.76
C ASN A 93 -11.01 7.24 -13.84
N GLU A 94 -9.87 6.59 -14.14
CA GLU A 94 -9.41 5.41 -13.40
C GLU A 94 -8.06 5.62 -12.69
N ILE A 95 -7.49 6.84 -12.70
CA ILE A 95 -6.21 7.17 -12.07
C ILE A 95 -6.34 8.41 -11.20
N ILE A 96 -5.91 8.28 -9.94
CA ILE A 96 -5.77 9.38 -8.99
C ILE A 96 -4.32 9.41 -8.48
N VAL A 97 -3.72 10.59 -8.47
CA VAL A 97 -2.40 10.84 -7.87
C VAL A 97 -2.60 11.36 -6.46
N THR A 98 -1.93 10.73 -5.50
CA THR A 98 -2.04 11.04 -4.06
C THR A 98 -0.71 11.48 -3.47
N VAL A 99 -0.74 12.03 -2.26
CA VAL A 99 0.46 12.36 -1.48
C VAL A 99 0.99 11.08 -0.80
N GLY A 100 1.58 10.21 -1.62
CA GLY A 100 2.11 8.91 -1.22
C GLY A 100 1.07 7.78 -1.21
N GLY A 101 1.57 6.53 -1.13
CA GLY A 101 0.74 5.33 -1.14
C GLY A 101 -0.20 5.21 0.06
N SER A 102 0.19 5.74 1.22
CA SER A 102 -0.67 5.69 2.42
C SER A 102 -1.98 6.46 2.23
N GLU A 103 -1.96 7.61 1.54
CA GLU A 103 -3.19 8.33 1.20
C GLU A 103 -4.03 7.55 0.19
N ALA A 104 -3.41 6.91 -0.80
CA ALA A 104 -4.14 6.08 -1.76
C ALA A 104 -4.89 4.93 -1.07
N ILE A 105 -4.25 4.27 -0.11
CA ILE A 105 -4.85 3.18 0.67
C ILE A 105 -5.96 3.70 1.57
N ASP A 106 -5.76 4.85 2.26
CA ASP A 106 -6.79 5.49 3.10
C ASP A 106 -8.02 5.84 2.28
N LEU A 107 -7.85 6.46 1.11
CA LEU A 107 -8.95 6.80 0.21
C LEU A 107 -9.68 5.56 -0.31
N ALA A 108 -8.96 4.52 -0.70
CA ALA A 108 -9.56 3.25 -1.16
C ALA A 108 -10.38 2.61 -0.04
N LEU A 109 -9.84 2.49 1.16
CA LEU A 109 -10.56 1.92 2.32
C LEU A 109 -11.80 2.74 2.68
N ARG A 110 -11.69 4.07 2.76
CA ARG A 110 -12.84 4.96 3.03
C ARG A 110 -13.92 4.87 1.97
N ALA A 111 -13.56 4.58 0.71
CA ALA A 111 -14.53 4.46 -0.37
C ALA A 111 -15.32 3.15 -0.33
N VAL A 112 -14.77 2.06 0.25
CA VAL A 112 -15.36 0.73 0.13
C VAL A 112 -15.79 0.09 1.46
N VAL A 113 -15.21 0.51 2.60
CA VAL A 113 -15.42 -0.11 3.91
C VAL A 113 -16.56 0.58 4.64
N ASN A 114 -17.55 -0.20 5.09
CA ASN A 114 -18.59 0.23 6.02
C ASN A 114 -18.20 -0.13 7.47
N ILE A 115 -18.91 0.46 8.43
CA ILE A 115 -18.72 0.12 9.84
C ILE A 115 -19.04 -1.36 10.06
N GLY A 116 -18.05 -2.09 10.59
CA GLY A 116 -18.16 -3.52 10.89
C GLY A 116 -17.79 -4.47 9.76
N ASP A 117 -17.44 -3.95 8.56
CA ASP A 117 -16.81 -4.75 7.52
C ASP A 117 -15.41 -5.20 7.98
N GLU A 118 -15.01 -6.38 7.57
CA GLU A 118 -13.69 -6.93 7.84
C GLU A 118 -12.76 -6.74 6.64
N VAL A 119 -11.52 -6.35 6.92
CA VAL A 119 -10.46 -6.26 5.91
C VAL A 119 -9.30 -7.15 6.34
N ILE A 120 -8.95 -8.12 5.52
CA ILE A 120 -7.85 -9.03 5.77
C ILE A 120 -6.52 -8.30 5.53
N VAL A 121 -5.63 -8.37 6.51
CA VAL A 121 -4.29 -7.76 6.47
C VAL A 121 -3.25 -8.81 6.84
N PRO A 122 -2.51 -9.38 5.86
CA PRO A 122 -1.39 -10.28 6.14
C PRO A 122 -0.26 -9.54 6.88
N GLU A 123 0.29 -10.12 7.94
CA GLU A 123 1.36 -9.58 8.78
C GLU A 123 2.54 -10.56 8.91
N PRO A 124 3.81 -10.11 9.00
CA PRO A 124 4.21 -8.71 9.14
C PRO A 124 4.05 -7.91 7.85
N CYS A 125 3.70 -6.61 7.99
CA CYS A 125 3.48 -5.72 6.87
C CYS A 125 3.83 -4.26 7.24
N PHE A 126 3.70 -3.35 6.30
CA PHE A 126 3.86 -1.93 6.58
C PHE A 126 2.79 -1.45 7.56
N VAL A 127 3.20 -0.64 8.51
CA VAL A 127 2.44 -0.28 9.72
C VAL A 127 1.13 0.49 9.50
N CYS A 128 0.86 0.98 8.30
CA CYS A 128 -0.32 1.82 8.07
C CYS A 128 -1.62 1.03 7.81
N TYR A 129 -1.57 -0.22 7.33
CA TYR A 129 -2.77 -0.89 6.82
C TYR A 129 -3.83 -1.11 7.90
N SER A 130 -3.50 -1.83 8.98
CA SER A 130 -4.47 -2.08 10.07
C SER A 130 -5.01 -0.79 10.71
N PRO A 131 -4.19 0.25 11.00
CA PRO A 131 -4.70 1.54 11.44
C PRO A 131 -5.65 2.22 10.46
N LEU A 132 -5.37 2.19 9.16
CA LEU A 132 -6.24 2.79 8.15
C LEU A 132 -7.59 2.06 8.02
N VAL A 133 -7.60 0.72 8.14
CA VAL A 133 -8.83 -0.06 8.22
C VAL A 133 -9.68 0.39 9.41
N THR A 134 -9.08 0.53 10.60
CA THR A 134 -9.78 1.01 11.81
C THR A 134 -10.33 2.42 11.62
N LEU A 135 -9.53 3.35 11.06
CA LEU A 135 -9.97 4.72 10.77
C LEU A 135 -11.10 4.78 9.75
N ALA A 136 -11.13 3.88 8.77
CA ALA A 136 -12.24 3.75 7.82
C ALA A 136 -13.51 3.17 8.47
N GLY A 137 -13.42 2.58 9.68
CA GLY A 137 -14.54 1.99 10.41
C GLY A 137 -14.67 0.47 10.25
N GLY A 138 -13.72 -0.15 9.59
CA GLY A 138 -13.61 -1.60 9.46
C GLY A 138 -12.87 -2.24 10.63
N ALA A 139 -12.91 -3.58 10.65
CA ALA A 139 -12.15 -4.42 11.57
C ALA A 139 -10.99 -5.09 10.79
N PRO A 140 -9.73 -4.84 11.16
CA PRO A 140 -8.62 -5.55 10.54
C PRO A 140 -8.60 -7.01 11.02
N VAL A 141 -8.51 -7.96 10.07
CA VAL A 141 -8.37 -9.40 10.34
C VAL A 141 -6.96 -9.81 9.92
N THR A 142 -6.12 -10.13 10.90
CA THR A 142 -4.72 -10.45 10.66
C THR A 142 -4.53 -11.91 10.25
N ILE A 143 -3.76 -12.14 9.18
CA ILE A 143 -3.16 -13.43 8.85
C ILE A 143 -1.66 -13.37 9.20
N ASN A 144 -1.21 -14.20 10.13
CA ASN A 144 0.20 -14.25 10.49
C ASN A 144 0.99 -15.06 9.44
N LEU A 145 1.73 -14.37 8.60
CA LEU A 145 2.65 -14.98 7.63
C LEU A 145 3.79 -15.68 8.36
N ARG A 146 4.24 -16.82 7.85
CA ARG A 146 5.19 -17.70 8.52
C ARG A 146 6.54 -17.76 7.82
N ALA A 147 7.60 -17.74 8.60
CA ALA A 147 8.97 -17.90 8.10
C ALA A 147 9.19 -19.24 7.38
N GLU A 148 8.50 -20.31 7.82
CA GLU A 148 8.56 -21.63 7.20
C GLU A 148 8.02 -21.66 5.77
N ASN A 149 7.23 -20.63 5.39
CA ASN A 149 6.71 -20.42 4.04
C ASN A 149 7.26 -19.14 3.40
N ASP A 150 8.48 -18.74 3.76
CA ASP A 150 9.14 -17.53 3.27
C ASP A 150 8.26 -16.26 3.38
N PHE A 151 7.40 -16.19 4.40
CA PHE A 151 6.40 -15.14 4.61
C PHE A 151 5.46 -14.92 3.43
N ARG A 152 5.19 -15.95 2.64
CA ARG A 152 4.20 -15.91 1.56
C ARG A 152 2.79 -16.14 2.11
N LEU A 153 1.80 -15.48 1.52
CA LEU A 153 0.39 -15.76 1.79
C LEU A 153 -0.08 -16.93 0.92
N THR A 154 -0.67 -17.94 1.54
CA THR A 154 -1.26 -19.07 0.82
C THR A 154 -2.77 -18.91 0.62
N ALA A 155 -3.31 -19.52 -0.43
CA ALA A 155 -4.75 -19.58 -0.69
C ALA A 155 -5.53 -20.21 0.48
N ALA A 156 -4.97 -21.22 1.14
CA ALA A 156 -5.60 -21.89 2.28
C ALA A 156 -5.70 -20.96 3.50
N GLU A 157 -4.66 -20.16 3.77
CA GLU A 157 -4.68 -19.16 4.87
C GLU A 157 -5.68 -18.05 4.57
N LEU A 158 -5.73 -17.58 3.33
CA LEU A 158 -6.71 -16.57 2.90
C LEU A 158 -8.14 -17.12 3.04
N GLU A 159 -8.43 -18.32 2.53
CA GLU A 159 -9.73 -18.97 2.62
C GLU A 159 -10.21 -19.10 4.08
N ALA A 160 -9.30 -19.51 4.97
CA ALA A 160 -9.61 -19.72 6.39
C ALA A 160 -9.93 -18.40 7.14
N ALA A 161 -9.45 -17.27 6.64
CA ALA A 161 -9.69 -15.95 7.24
C ALA A 161 -10.97 -15.26 6.73
N ILE A 162 -11.56 -15.73 5.64
CA ILE A 162 -12.75 -15.13 5.04
C ILE A 162 -13.99 -15.44 5.87
N THR A 163 -14.78 -14.41 6.14
CA THR A 163 -16.09 -14.49 6.78
C THR A 163 -17.16 -13.81 5.93
N PRO A 164 -18.45 -13.92 6.26
CA PRO A 164 -19.49 -13.16 5.57
C PRO A 164 -19.36 -11.63 5.70
N LYS A 165 -18.47 -11.13 6.58
CA LYS A 165 -18.18 -9.71 6.77
C LYS A 165 -16.95 -9.25 5.99
N THR A 166 -16.20 -10.17 5.42
CA THR A 166 -14.96 -9.83 4.70
C THR A 166 -15.29 -9.01 3.45
N LYS A 167 -14.81 -7.79 3.43
CA LYS A 167 -15.02 -6.82 2.35
C LYS A 167 -13.84 -6.78 1.39
N ALA A 168 -12.62 -6.83 1.93
CA ALA A 168 -11.39 -6.67 1.15
C ALA A 168 -10.23 -7.44 1.77
N VAL A 169 -9.19 -7.64 0.95
CA VAL A 169 -7.85 -8.06 1.39
C VAL A 169 -6.82 -7.03 0.92
N VAL A 170 -5.86 -6.69 1.77
CA VAL A 170 -4.68 -5.90 1.41
C VAL A 170 -3.56 -6.87 1.01
N LEU A 171 -3.14 -6.83 -0.25
CA LEU A 171 -1.98 -7.58 -0.75
C LEU A 171 -0.83 -6.61 -0.96
N ALA A 172 0.17 -6.65 -0.06
CA ALA A 172 1.36 -5.81 -0.12
C ALA A 172 2.58 -6.68 -0.44
N PHE A 173 2.77 -6.97 -1.72
CA PHE A 173 3.89 -7.77 -2.23
C PHE A 173 4.47 -7.12 -3.50
N PRO A 174 5.81 -7.00 -3.60
CA PRO A 174 6.84 -7.45 -2.63
C PRO A 174 6.67 -6.79 -1.26
N ASN A 175 6.87 -7.56 -0.19
CA ASN A 175 6.47 -7.19 1.16
C ASN A 175 7.53 -6.37 1.91
N ASN A 176 7.11 -5.35 2.62
CA ASN A 176 7.87 -4.69 3.68
C ASN A 176 7.31 -5.15 5.04
N PRO A 177 8.09 -5.82 5.94
CA PRO A 177 9.56 -5.78 6.00
C PRO A 177 10.28 -7.05 5.51
N THR A 178 9.57 -8.11 5.08
CA THR A 178 10.18 -9.43 4.87
C THR A 178 10.92 -9.57 3.54
N GLY A 179 10.57 -8.75 2.55
CA GLY A 179 11.04 -8.91 1.18
C GLY A 179 10.38 -10.09 0.43
N ALA A 180 9.39 -10.73 1.03
CA ALA A 180 8.65 -11.81 0.38
C ALA A 180 8.00 -11.36 -0.92
N VAL A 181 8.01 -12.23 -1.91
CA VAL A 181 7.37 -12.05 -3.21
C VAL A 181 6.37 -13.18 -3.45
N LEU A 182 5.32 -12.90 -4.20
CA LEU A 182 4.38 -13.91 -4.69
C LEU A 182 4.68 -14.14 -6.17
N ASP A 183 4.80 -15.39 -6.57
CA ASP A 183 4.94 -15.76 -7.97
C ASP A 183 3.57 -15.84 -8.68
N GLY A 184 3.59 -16.09 -10.00
CA GLY A 184 2.36 -16.16 -10.78
C GLY A 184 1.40 -17.27 -10.31
N ASN A 185 1.91 -18.39 -9.81
CA ASN A 185 1.09 -19.49 -9.29
C ASN A 185 0.48 -19.14 -7.94
N ASP A 186 1.25 -18.48 -7.05
CA ASP A 186 0.71 -17.98 -5.78
C ASP A 186 -0.45 -17.03 -6.03
N LEU A 187 -0.26 -16.07 -6.95
CA LEU A 187 -1.27 -15.06 -7.29
C LEU A 187 -2.51 -15.69 -7.92
N GLU A 188 -2.38 -16.69 -8.81
CA GLU A 188 -3.54 -17.36 -9.41
C GLU A 188 -4.34 -18.14 -8.36
N ASN A 189 -3.66 -18.84 -7.45
CA ASN A 189 -4.33 -19.55 -6.36
C ASN A 189 -5.08 -18.57 -5.43
N LEU A 190 -4.50 -17.41 -5.11
CA LEU A 190 -5.16 -16.38 -4.33
C LEU A 190 -6.35 -15.77 -5.10
N ALA A 191 -6.16 -15.48 -6.40
CA ALA A 191 -7.20 -14.93 -7.26
C ALA A 191 -8.42 -15.86 -7.37
N GLU A 192 -8.23 -17.17 -7.40
CA GLU A 192 -9.33 -18.14 -7.37
C GLU A 192 -10.18 -18.00 -6.10
N VAL A 193 -9.55 -17.89 -4.93
CA VAL A 193 -10.25 -17.66 -3.65
C VAL A 193 -10.99 -16.33 -3.67
N ILE A 194 -10.32 -15.26 -4.10
CA ILE A 194 -10.86 -13.90 -4.14
C ILE A 194 -12.09 -13.82 -5.05
N ARG A 195 -12.00 -14.38 -6.25
CA ARG A 195 -13.12 -14.44 -7.20
C ARG A 195 -14.31 -15.22 -6.64
N ARG A 196 -14.06 -16.38 -6.01
CA ARG A 196 -15.12 -17.23 -5.44
C ARG A 196 -15.90 -16.52 -4.34
N HIS A 197 -15.23 -15.72 -3.51
CA HIS A 197 -15.84 -14.97 -2.43
C HIS A 197 -16.24 -13.54 -2.80
N ASN A 198 -15.91 -13.09 -4.01
CA ASN A 198 -16.22 -11.75 -4.50
C ASN A 198 -15.74 -10.62 -3.55
N ILE A 199 -14.52 -10.74 -3.03
CA ILE A 199 -13.91 -9.73 -2.18
C ILE A 199 -12.99 -8.82 -2.99
N LEU A 200 -12.86 -7.55 -2.55
CA LEU A 200 -12.01 -6.57 -3.18
C LEU A 200 -10.54 -6.81 -2.81
N VAL A 201 -9.64 -6.52 -3.75
CA VAL A 201 -8.19 -6.48 -3.48
C VAL A 201 -7.70 -5.05 -3.49
N ILE A 202 -7.00 -4.66 -2.44
CA ILE A 202 -6.15 -3.46 -2.40
C ILE A 202 -4.73 -3.94 -2.55
N SER A 203 -4.17 -3.82 -3.76
CA SER A 203 -2.82 -4.29 -4.08
C SER A 203 -1.82 -3.14 -3.94
N ASP A 204 -0.93 -3.24 -2.95
CA ASP A 204 0.20 -2.31 -2.80
C ASP A 204 1.41 -2.92 -3.49
N GLU A 205 1.76 -2.36 -4.65
CA GLU A 205 2.84 -2.83 -5.52
C GLU A 205 4.01 -1.84 -5.57
N ILE A 206 4.22 -1.07 -4.50
CA ILE A 206 5.26 -0.03 -4.43
C ILE A 206 6.66 -0.57 -4.76
N TYR A 207 6.92 -1.83 -4.44
CA TYR A 207 8.21 -2.48 -4.70
C TYR A 207 8.24 -3.34 -5.96
N ALA A 208 7.28 -3.20 -6.86
CA ALA A 208 7.17 -4.01 -8.10
C ALA A 208 8.43 -3.98 -8.97
N GLU A 209 9.17 -2.87 -8.99
CA GLU A 209 10.43 -2.74 -9.75
C GLU A 209 11.69 -3.11 -8.95
N LEU A 210 11.55 -3.46 -7.67
CA LEU A 210 12.66 -3.81 -6.78
C LEU A 210 12.74 -5.32 -6.50
N THR A 211 12.37 -6.15 -7.48
CA THR A 211 12.47 -7.60 -7.39
C THR A 211 13.79 -8.10 -7.97
N TYR A 212 14.35 -9.14 -7.34
CA TYR A 212 15.55 -9.84 -7.81
C TYR A 212 15.13 -11.17 -8.42
N GLY A 213 15.44 -11.39 -9.69
CA GLY A 213 15.09 -12.62 -10.40
C GLY A 213 13.87 -12.45 -11.29
N GLU A 214 12.76 -13.07 -10.97
CA GLU A 214 11.54 -12.98 -11.77
C GLU A 214 10.88 -11.60 -11.67
N ARG A 215 10.23 -11.20 -12.77
CA ARG A 215 9.50 -9.94 -12.80
C ARG A 215 8.23 -10.05 -11.97
N HIS A 216 7.93 -8.99 -11.23
CA HIS A 216 6.65 -8.86 -10.53
C HIS A 216 5.46 -8.97 -11.50
N VAL A 217 4.45 -9.71 -11.07
CA VAL A 217 3.16 -9.85 -11.74
C VAL A 217 2.12 -9.10 -10.91
N SER A 218 1.38 -8.18 -11.53
CA SER A 218 0.26 -7.52 -10.85
C SER A 218 -0.94 -8.47 -10.79
N ILE A 219 -1.56 -8.61 -9.63
CA ILE A 219 -2.76 -9.43 -9.49
C ILE A 219 -3.90 -8.94 -10.39
N ALA A 220 -3.97 -7.64 -10.67
CA ALA A 220 -4.96 -7.06 -11.57
C ALA A 220 -4.79 -7.51 -13.03
N SER A 221 -3.63 -8.10 -13.41
CA SER A 221 -3.41 -8.65 -14.74
C SER A 221 -3.99 -10.05 -14.94
N LEU A 222 -4.43 -10.70 -13.85
CA LEU A 222 -5.07 -12.01 -13.92
C LEU A 222 -6.53 -11.90 -14.35
N ASP A 223 -7.03 -12.93 -15.01
CA ASP A 223 -8.40 -12.94 -15.52
C ASP A 223 -9.43 -12.75 -14.40
N GLY A 224 -10.36 -11.81 -14.60
CA GLY A 224 -11.43 -11.49 -13.65
C GLY A 224 -10.97 -10.76 -12.37
N MET A 225 -9.72 -10.26 -12.30
CA MET A 225 -9.18 -9.56 -11.13
C MET A 225 -9.13 -8.03 -11.27
N ARG A 226 -9.47 -7.50 -12.44
CA ARG A 226 -9.57 -6.06 -12.68
C ARG A 226 -10.95 -5.49 -12.37
#